data_6c418e9c3b1e7269f9a8cf83d8e4a282
#
_entry.id   6c418e9c3b1e7269f9a8cf83d8e4a282
#
_cell.length_a   1.000
_cell.length_b   1.000
_cell.length_c   1.000
_cell.angle_alpha   90.00
_cell.angle_beta   90.00
_cell.angle_gamma   90.00
#
_symmetry.space_group_name_H-M   'P 1'
#
loop_
_entity.id
_entity.type
_entity.pdbx_description
1 polymer ?
#
loop_
_entity_poly.entity_id
_entity_poly.type
_entity_poly.pdbx_seq_one_letter_code
_entity_poly.pdbx_strand_id
1 'polypeptide(L)'
;MPPTAMRPTTSLRVESVFLPSTILTKHTTYICRTSLLPTPSPTQQRYVSSKRKLHSTSSKDVALPVPSPVPEQYSSSTSRKSLETQKSILATLPLSHILRTYLITAMSSSPILLQSSTSILRRMLESRNPLFRLDSNPIMRAVLLETFYKQFCAGTNAAEIAKSTADLRQLGYSGVILEYAKEVLKDAESNELAEIAEWKTGMLKSIEMAAPGDLLGLKWSGMGPAAMNRMKDQLPPSKEMDEAMHSVCKAAAEKDMALLPAAEETWNLAGFHDWCLNLQRVYNTSGKAVVYTTYQLYLKQCPATIAEHLALAKKEGFTLGAKLVRGAYLATEKRELIWPDIQTTHNAYDAAMTALIKRQYTSSIPQPPGAPADYPSLNVVIASHNAATVSLAQKLRQEQAARGETLTPLIFAQLQGMADEVSCQLLAAAKKSKDEGTMPVERVFKCTTWGPMYECLNYLLRRAAENKDAASRTGDTRKAMGVELMRRVRAMVGLA
;
A
#
# COMPACT_ATOMS: atom_id res chain seq x y z
N MET A 1 -39.64 51.66 23.79
CA MET A 1 -41.03 51.20 23.99
C MET A 1 -41.15 49.83 23.33
N PRO A 2 -41.47 48.76 24.05
CA PRO A 2 -42.01 47.53 23.51
C PRO A 2 -43.51 47.52 23.51
N PRO A 3 -44.18 46.65 22.81
CA PRO A 3 -44.67 45.39 23.38
C PRO A 3 -44.69 44.25 22.31
N THR A 4 -45.00 43.02 22.48
CA THR A 4 -45.58 42.17 23.53
C THR A 4 -45.46 40.73 23.02
N ALA A 5 -45.33 39.81 23.91
CA ALA A 5 -45.28 38.36 23.71
C ALA A 5 -46.64 37.77 23.27
N MET A 6 -46.60 36.60 22.61
CA MET A 6 -47.56 35.51 22.79
C MET A 6 -46.97 34.17 22.33
N ARG A 7 -46.92 33.23 23.28
CA ARG A 7 -46.98 31.78 23.04
C ARG A 7 -48.43 31.36 22.97
N PRO A 8 -48.78 30.21 22.34
CA PRO A 8 -49.02 29.06 23.19
C PRO A 8 -48.55 27.69 22.63
N THR A 9 -48.21 26.88 23.56
CA THR A 9 -48.14 25.43 23.70
C THR A 9 -49.27 24.64 23.03
N THR A 10 -48.92 23.51 22.38
CA THR A 10 -49.77 22.29 22.47
C THR A 10 -48.88 21.05 22.35
N SER A 11 -48.81 20.29 23.42
CA SER A 11 -48.31 18.94 23.51
C SER A 11 -49.35 17.96 22.97
N LEU A 12 -48.94 16.98 22.18
CA LEU A 12 -49.70 15.76 21.95
C LEU A 12 -48.83 14.57 22.31
N ARG A 13 -49.20 13.99 23.46
CA ARG A 13 -48.87 12.64 23.92
C ARG A 13 -49.61 11.66 22.98
N VAL A 14 -48.91 10.65 22.48
CA VAL A 14 -49.55 9.44 22.00
C VAL A 14 -49.00 8.28 22.80
N GLU A 15 -49.94 7.61 23.44
CA GLU A 15 -49.76 6.48 24.35
C GLU A 15 -49.39 5.22 23.61
N SER A 16 -48.58 4.43 24.27
CA SER A 16 -48.28 3.04 23.98
C SER A 16 -49.52 2.16 24.17
N VAL A 17 -49.83 1.34 23.18
CA VAL A 17 -50.76 0.20 23.37
C VAL A 17 -49.94 -1.08 23.14
N PHE A 18 -49.70 -1.77 24.25
CA PHE A 18 -49.34 -3.19 24.30
C PHE A 18 -50.60 -4.01 24.07
N LEU A 19 -50.50 -5.04 23.23
CA LEU A 19 -51.23 -6.30 23.46
C LEU A 19 -50.49 -7.48 22.78
N PRO A 20 -50.59 -8.66 23.40
CA PRO A 20 -49.67 -9.77 23.15
C PRO A 20 -50.30 -10.93 22.37
N SER A 21 -49.40 -11.81 21.92
CA SER A 21 -49.55 -13.26 21.93
C SER A 21 -50.23 -14.02 20.83
N THR A 22 -49.57 -15.05 20.58
CA THR A 22 -49.91 -16.49 20.60
C THR A 22 -50.05 -17.18 19.25
N ILE A 23 -49.05 -17.99 18.98
CA ILE A 23 -49.09 -19.40 18.51
C ILE A 23 -49.97 -19.71 17.29
N LEU A 24 -49.36 -20.21 16.22
CA LEU A 24 -49.66 -21.54 15.68
C LEU A 24 -48.61 -22.01 14.65
N THR A 25 -47.90 -23.04 15.06
CA THR A 25 -47.13 -23.95 14.21
C THR A 25 -48.02 -24.59 13.15
N LYS A 26 -47.61 -24.52 11.87
CA LYS A 26 -48.04 -25.53 10.89
C LYS A 26 -46.80 -25.96 10.09
N HIS A 27 -46.37 -27.18 10.36
CA HIS A 27 -45.51 -27.97 9.50
C HIS A 27 -46.19 -28.22 8.16
N THR A 28 -45.55 -27.84 7.07
CA THR A 28 -45.91 -28.34 5.73
C THR A 28 -44.64 -28.95 5.15
N THR A 29 -44.62 -30.27 5.16
CA THR A 29 -43.62 -31.11 4.55
C THR A 29 -43.87 -31.13 3.02
N TYR A 30 -42.97 -30.56 2.23
CA TYR A 30 -42.96 -30.76 0.79
C TYR A 30 -42.02 -31.91 0.46
N ILE A 31 -42.61 -33.01 0.01
CA ILE A 31 -41.90 -34.15 -0.60
C ILE A 31 -41.52 -33.75 -2.03
N CYS A 32 -40.22 -33.57 -2.27
CA CYS A 32 -39.70 -33.39 -3.63
C CYS A 32 -39.39 -34.75 -4.23
N ARG A 33 -40.15 -35.11 -5.26
CA ARG A 33 -39.92 -36.30 -6.11
C ARG A 33 -38.65 -36.08 -6.93
N THR A 34 -37.66 -36.91 -6.70
CA THR A 34 -36.49 -37.06 -7.58
C THR A 34 -36.87 -37.78 -8.87
N SER A 35 -36.73 -37.10 -9.98
CA SER A 35 -36.72 -37.74 -11.32
C SER A 35 -35.27 -38.05 -11.68
N LEU A 36 -34.95 -39.34 -11.78
CA LEU A 36 -33.71 -39.90 -12.26
C LEU A 36 -33.59 -39.68 -13.78
N LEU A 37 -32.50 -39.02 -14.20
CA LEU A 37 -31.98 -39.11 -15.57
C LEU A 37 -30.65 -39.85 -15.55
N PRO A 38 -30.35 -40.65 -16.58
CA PRO A 38 -29.25 -41.61 -16.52
C PRO A 38 -27.88 -40.98 -16.81
N THR A 39 -26.88 -41.42 -16.04
CA THR A 39 -25.47 -41.12 -16.24
C THR A 39 -24.90 -41.83 -17.46
N PRO A 40 -24.07 -41.18 -18.30
CA PRO A 40 -23.26 -41.89 -19.29
C PRO A 40 -21.99 -42.49 -18.62
N SER A 41 -21.73 -43.75 -18.98
CA SER A 41 -20.56 -44.53 -18.56
C SER A 41 -19.22 -43.97 -19.09
N PRO A 42 -18.12 -44.17 -18.36
CA PRO A 42 -16.81 -43.70 -18.80
C PRO A 42 -16.19 -44.67 -19.81
N THR A 43 -15.88 -44.14 -21.00
CA THR A 43 -15.09 -44.84 -22.02
C THR A 43 -13.62 -44.82 -21.62
N GLN A 44 -13.06 -46.00 -21.33
CA GLN A 44 -11.63 -46.20 -21.15
C GLN A 44 -10.88 -45.98 -22.46
N GLN A 45 -10.09 -44.93 -22.55
CA GLN A 45 -9.04 -44.82 -23.57
C GLN A 45 -7.76 -45.49 -23.05
N ARG A 46 -7.42 -46.62 -23.66
CA ARG A 46 -6.14 -47.32 -23.48
C ARG A 46 -5.04 -46.51 -24.16
N TYR A 47 -4.09 -46.04 -23.37
CA TYR A 47 -2.80 -45.55 -23.88
C TYR A 47 -1.92 -46.73 -24.29
N VAL A 48 -1.62 -46.82 -25.59
CA VAL A 48 -0.65 -47.76 -26.14
C VAL A 48 0.76 -47.12 -25.99
N SER A 49 1.57 -47.75 -25.17
CA SER A 49 2.96 -47.42 -25.00
C SER A 49 3.79 -47.94 -26.20
N SER A 50 4.24 -47.06 -27.07
CA SER A 50 5.20 -47.36 -28.12
C SER A 50 6.61 -46.99 -27.62
N LYS A 51 7.41 -48.01 -27.22
CA LYS A 51 8.85 -47.88 -26.99
C LYS A 51 9.57 -47.78 -28.34
N ARG A 52 9.99 -46.60 -28.76
CA ARG A 52 11.02 -46.41 -29.79
C ARG A 52 12.36 -46.17 -29.08
N LYS A 53 13.32 -47.09 -29.32
CA LYS A 53 14.73 -46.90 -29.06
C LYS A 53 15.26 -45.85 -30.03
N LEU A 54 15.79 -44.74 -29.49
CA LEU A 54 16.59 -43.83 -30.28
C LEU A 54 18.09 -44.08 -29.98
N HIS A 55 18.82 -44.27 -31.07
CA HIS A 55 20.25 -44.33 -31.10
C HIS A 55 20.86 -42.98 -30.67
N SER A 56 21.90 -43.05 -29.83
CA SER A 56 22.73 -41.92 -29.45
C SER A 56 23.61 -41.50 -30.64
N THR A 57 23.42 -40.28 -31.13
CA THR A 57 24.43 -39.56 -31.87
C THR A 57 24.84 -38.34 -31.05
N SER A 58 26.14 -38.35 -30.73
CA SER A 58 26.84 -37.26 -30.05
C SER A 58 26.72 -35.97 -30.87
N SER A 59 26.08 -34.96 -30.33
CA SER A 59 26.21 -33.58 -30.77
C SER A 59 26.82 -32.76 -29.65
N LYS A 60 27.94 -32.10 -30.01
CA LYS A 60 28.74 -31.25 -29.15
C LYS A 60 27.86 -30.15 -28.54
N ASP A 61 27.88 -30.09 -27.22
CA ASP A 61 27.28 -29.01 -26.42
C ASP A 61 27.98 -27.68 -26.78
N VAL A 62 27.23 -26.81 -27.44
CA VAL A 62 27.55 -25.38 -27.48
C VAL A 62 26.98 -24.78 -26.22
N ALA A 63 27.81 -24.65 -25.19
CA ALA A 63 27.52 -23.95 -24.00
C ALA A 63 27.26 -22.47 -24.30
N LEU A 64 26.08 -21.99 -24.10
CA LEU A 64 25.79 -20.55 -24.03
C LEU A 64 26.59 -19.95 -22.86
N PRO A 65 27.24 -18.79 -23.03
CA PRO A 65 28.00 -18.19 -21.96
C PRO A 65 27.10 -17.80 -20.79
N VAL A 66 27.33 -18.44 -19.67
CA VAL A 66 26.79 -18.00 -18.36
C VAL A 66 27.34 -16.62 -18.08
N PRO A 67 26.54 -15.60 -17.79
CA PRO A 67 27.07 -14.31 -17.36
C PRO A 67 27.87 -14.52 -16.08
N SER A 68 29.09 -14.12 -16.07
CA SER A 68 30.00 -14.14 -14.94
C SER A 68 29.34 -13.41 -13.73
N PRO A 69 29.52 -13.90 -12.50
CA PRO A 69 29.05 -13.20 -11.32
C PRO A 69 29.73 -11.82 -11.27
N VAL A 70 28.88 -10.82 -11.07
CA VAL A 70 29.34 -9.45 -10.81
C VAL A 70 30.25 -9.50 -9.58
N PRO A 71 31.45 -8.94 -9.62
CA PRO A 71 32.38 -9.00 -8.49
C PRO A 71 31.76 -8.31 -7.28
N GLU A 72 31.65 -8.99 -6.17
CA GLU A 72 31.57 -8.42 -4.84
C GLU A 72 32.87 -7.65 -4.56
N GLN A 73 32.92 -6.40 -5.01
CA GLN A 73 33.92 -5.45 -4.55
C GLN A 73 33.27 -4.12 -4.19
N TYR A 74 32.51 -4.13 -3.09
CA TYR A 74 32.51 -2.98 -2.21
C TYR A 74 33.56 -3.25 -1.12
N SER A 75 34.83 -3.21 -1.50
CA SER A 75 35.92 -3.17 -0.54
C SER A 75 35.89 -1.81 0.16
N SER A 76 35.61 -1.87 1.43
CA SER A 76 35.77 -0.80 2.41
C SER A 76 37.25 -0.37 2.54
N SER A 77 37.72 0.40 1.57
CA SER A 77 38.97 1.16 1.70
C SER A 77 38.79 2.61 1.27
N THR A 78 37.73 3.24 1.76
CA THR A 78 37.66 4.70 1.75
C THR A 78 38.43 5.18 3.01
N SER A 79 39.52 5.84 2.75
CA SER A 79 40.44 6.41 3.73
C SER A 79 39.66 7.05 4.91
N ARG A 80 39.99 6.68 6.14
CA ARG A 80 39.40 7.22 7.40
C ARG A 80 39.37 8.75 7.48
N LYS A 81 40.12 9.46 6.67
CA LYS A 81 40.21 10.93 6.65
C LYS A 81 39.14 11.65 5.83
N SER A 82 38.39 10.96 4.95
CA SER A 82 37.28 11.59 4.18
C SER A 82 35.90 11.42 4.84
N LEU A 83 35.81 10.70 5.96
CA LEU A 83 34.56 10.45 6.69
C LEU A 83 34.17 11.57 7.67
N GLU A 84 35.05 12.53 7.93
CA GLU A 84 34.86 13.53 9.00
C GLU A 84 34.05 14.76 8.60
N THR A 85 33.64 14.91 7.31
CA THR A 85 32.92 16.12 6.87
C THR A 85 31.58 15.86 6.19
N GLN A 86 31.17 14.63 5.97
CA GLN A 86 29.89 14.36 5.34
C GLN A 86 28.79 14.35 6.40
N LYS A 87 27.97 15.41 6.43
CA LYS A 87 26.77 15.45 7.30
C LYS A 87 25.95 14.20 7.09
N SER A 88 25.67 13.46 8.15
CA SER A 88 24.78 12.28 8.09
C SER A 88 23.47 12.65 7.42
N ILE A 89 23.01 11.82 6.49
CA ILE A 89 21.71 12.01 5.82
C ILE A 89 20.54 12.07 6.81
N LEU A 90 20.69 11.46 8.00
CA LEU A 90 19.71 11.46 9.08
C LEU A 90 19.83 12.70 9.99
N ALA A 91 20.80 13.58 9.76
CA ALA A 91 21.03 14.76 10.61
C ALA A 91 19.85 15.74 10.63
N THR A 92 19.02 15.73 9.59
CA THR A 92 17.79 16.54 9.47
C THR A 92 16.65 16.07 10.37
N LEU A 93 16.66 14.80 10.81
CA LEU A 93 15.60 14.27 11.65
C LEU A 93 15.72 14.77 13.10
N PRO A 94 14.60 15.07 13.80
CA PRO A 94 14.61 15.40 15.22
C PRO A 94 15.22 14.28 16.08
N LEU A 95 15.92 14.62 17.15
CA LEU A 95 16.52 13.64 18.07
C LEU A 95 15.47 12.69 18.67
N SER A 96 14.30 13.22 19.01
CA SER A 96 13.17 12.43 19.52
C SER A 96 12.70 11.38 18.51
N HIS A 97 12.71 11.69 17.21
CA HIS A 97 12.38 10.75 16.14
C HIS A 97 13.43 9.64 16.05
N ILE A 98 14.72 9.99 16.04
CA ILE A 98 15.81 9.02 15.96
C ILE A 98 15.78 8.06 17.16
N LEU A 99 15.62 8.60 18.38
CA LEU A 99 15.56 7.78 19.60
C LEU A 99 14.34 6.84 19.57
N ARG A 100 13.18 7.36 19.22
CA ARG A 100 11.94 6.55 19.11
C ARG A 100 12.08 5.44 18.06
N THR A 101 12.57 5.78 16.87
CA THR A 101 12.80 4.79 15.79
C THR A 101 13.82 3.75 16.23
N TYR A 102 14.93 4.14 16.87
CA TYR A 102 15.92 3.20 17.38
C TYR A 102 15.34 2.22 18.40
N LEU A 103 14.56 2.70 19.37
CA LEU A 103 13.94 1.85 20.40
C LEU A 103 12.90 0.89 19.79
N ILE A 104 12.03 1.37 18.90
CA ILE A 104 11.01 0.56 18.24
C ILE A 104 11.67 -0.49 17.34
N THR A 105 12.68 -0.12 16.57
CA THR A 105 13.39 -1.06 15.70
C THR A 105 14.22 -2.06 16.48
N ALA A 106 14.79 -1.68 17.64
CA ALA A 106 15.45 -2.61 18.55
C ALA A 106 14.48 -3.68 19.07
N MET A 107 13.27 -3.26 19.43
CA MET A 107 12.19 -4.17 19.84
C MET A 107 11.74 -5.10 18.71
N SER A 108 11.54 -4.54 17.51
CA SER A 108 11.05 -5.28 16.33
C SER A 108 12.10 -6.22 15.72
N SER A 109 13.39 -5.97 15.97
CA SER A 109 14.48 -6.82 15.49
C SER A 109 14.59 -8.15 16.27
N SER A 110 13.97 -8.25 17.43
CA SER A 110 13.94 -9.48 18.24
C SER A 110 12.57 -10.15 18.07
N PRO A 111 12.49 -11.38 17.52
CA PRO A 111 11.22 -12.10 17.38
C PRO A 111 10.46 -12.24 18.70
N ILE A 112 11.19 -12.49 19.80
CA ILE A 112 10.60 -12.65 21.14
C ILE A 112 9.99 -11.33 21.62
N LEU A 113 10.73 -10.22 21.51
CA LEU A 113 10.23 -8.90 21.92
C LEU A 113 9.07 -8.43 21.05
N LEU A 114 9.13 -8.67 19.75
CA LEU A 114 8.04 -8.35 18.83
C LEU A 114 6.78 -9.13 19.16
N GLN A 115 6.90 -10.46 19.37
CA GLN A 115 5.76 -11.30 19.72
C GLN A 115 5.16 -10.92 21.08
N SER A 116 6.00 -10.66 22.08
CA SER A 116 5.56 -10.25 23.41
C SER A 116 4.86 -8.88 23.37
N SER A 117 5.44 -7.89 22.71
CA SER A 117 4.86 -6.54 22.60
C SER A 117 3.55 -6.55 21.82
N THR A 118 3.45 -7.29 20.72
CA THR A 118 2.20 -7.42 19.94
C THR A 118 1.12 -8.17 20.73
N SER A 119 1.49 -9.20 21.51
CA SER A 119 0.55 -9.93 22.37
C SER A 119 0.03 -9.07 23.51
N ILE A 120 0.90 -8.28 24.13
CA ILE A 120 0.50 -7.32 25.18
C ILE A 120 -0.45 -6.27 24.60
N LEU A 121 -0.07 -5.67 23.48
CA LEU A 121 -0.91 -4.65 22.83
C LEU A 121 -2.29 -5.20 22.44
N ARG A 122 -2.35 -6.43 21.89
CA ARG A 122 -3.61 -7.10 21.56
C ARG A 122 -4.48 -7.31 22.81
N ARG A 123 -3.90 -7.86 23.90
CA ARG A 123 -4.64 -8.05 25.17
C ARG A 123 -5.15 -6.75 25.74
N MET A 124 -4.41 -5.64 25.58
CA MET A 124 -4.84 -4.33 26.03
C MET A 124 -6.03 -3.81 25.21
N LEU A 125 -6.00 -3.96 23.89
CA LEU A 125 -7.08 -3.56 23.00
C LEU A 125 -8.36 -4.36 23.23
N GLU A 126 -8.23 -5.65 23.56
CA GLU A 126 -9.35 -6.57 23.83
C GLU A 126 -9.83 -6.53 25.30
N SER A 127 -9.09 -5.86 26.19
CA SER A 127 -9.37 -5.86 27.63
C SER A 127 -10.62 -5.11 28.00
N ARG A 128 -11.48 -5.73 28.79
CA ARG A 128 -12.64 -5.08 29.44
C ARG A 128 -12.27 -4.39 30.77
N ASN A 129 -11.06 -4.64 31.29
CA ASN A 129 -10.60 -4.05 32.55
C ASN A 129 -10.24 -2.57 32.36
N PRO A 130 -10.83 -1.63 33.12
CA PRO A 130 -10.57 -0.18 32.99
C PRO A 130 -9.08 0.20 33.13
N LEU A 131 -8.29 -0.55 33.89
CA LEU A 131 -6.85 -0.30 34.07
C LEU A 131 -6.03 -0.53 32.80
N PHE A 132 -6.53 -1.39 31.90
CA PHE A 132 -5.84 -1.75 30.63
C PHE A 132 -6.56 -1.20 29.40
N ARG A 133 -7.76 -0.65 29.54
CA ARG A 133 -8.48 -0.03 28.43
C ARG A 133 -7.86 1.31 28.05
N LEU A 134 -7.59 1.50 26.77
CA LEU A 134 -7.07 2.75 26.22
C LEU A 134 -7.93 3.97 26.50
N ASP A 135 -9.24 3.78 26.49
CA ASP A 135 -10.22 4.86 26.72
C ASP A 135 -10.27 5.31 28.18
N SER A 136 -9.89 4.42 29.11
CA SER A 136 -10.04 4.63 30.54
C SER A 136 -8.72 4.93 31.25
N ASN A 137 -7.58 4.61 30.63
CA ASN A 137 -6.26 4.79 31.24
C ASN A 137 -5.44 5.88 30.52
N PRO A 138 -5.40 7.11 31.04
CA PRO A 138 -4.72 8.24 30.40
C PRO A 138 -3.20 8.05 30.31
N ILE A 139 -2.57 7.35 31.27
CA ILE A 139 -1.13 7.10 31.27
C ILE A 139 -0.78 6.16 30.11
N MET A 140 -1.51 5.05 29.98
CA MET A 140 -1.28 4.08 28.92
C MET A 140 -1.55 4.70 27.54
N ARG A 141 -2.61 5.49 27.43
CA ARG A 141 -2.90 6.26 26.23
C ARG A 141 -1.74 7.19 25.86
N ALA A 142 -1.19 7.94 26.83
CA ALA A 142 -0.05 8.83 26.60
C ALA A 142 1.20 8.06 26.15
N VAL A 143 1.50 6.93 26.76
CA VAL A 143 2.65 6.09 26.39
C VAL A 143 2.48 5.58 24.93
N LEU A 144 1.33 5.06 24.56
CA LEU A 144 1.11 4.55 23.21
C LEU A 144 1.08 5.68 22.17
N LEU A 145 0.55 6.87 22.52
CA LEU A 145 0.61 8.06 21.66
C LEU A 145 2.04 8.48 21.38
N GLU A 146 2.86 8.61 22.42
CA GLU A 146 4.25 9.11 22.29
C GLU A 146 5.19 8.10 21.64
N THR A 147 4.83 6.82 21.66
CA THR A 147 5.63 5.73 21.06
C THR A 147 5.10 5.32 19.71
N PHE A 148 4.23 4.33 19.68
CA PHE A 148 3.78 3.68 18.43
C PHE A 148 2.94 4.61 17.55
N TYR A 149 2.03 5.37 18.16
CA TYR A 149 1.13 6.21 17.38
C TYR A 149 1.88 7.31 16.64
N LYS A 150 2.70 8.11 17.34
CA LYS A 150 3.54 9.16 16.72
C LYS A 150 4.57 8.62 15.72
N GLN A 151 4.97 7.35 15.85
CA GLN A 151 5.91 6.74 14.91
C GLN A 151 5.25 6.47 13.55
N PHE A 152 4.01 5.96 13.54
CA PHE A 152 3.41 5.36 12.35
C PHE A 152 2.16 6.07 11.85
N CYS A 153 1.55 6.96 12.63
CA CYS A 153 0.28 7.60 12.32
C CYS A 153 0.39 9.12 12.23
N ALA A 154 -0.47 9.71 11.41
CA ALA A 154 -0.54 11.16 11.22
C ALA A 154 -1.25 11.88 12.36
N GLY A 155 -2.33 11.29 12.90
CA GLY A 155 -3.13 11.93 13.93
C GLY A 155 -4.53 11.33 14.05
N THR A 156 -5.24 11.70 15.13
CA THR A 156 -6.63 11.30 15.40
C THR A 156 -7.64 12.31 14.89
N ASN A 157 -7.21 13.54 14.63
CA ASN A 157 -8.04 14.66 14.23
C ASN A 157 -7.33 15.58 13.23
N ALA A 158 -8.07 16.49 12.61
CA ALA A 158 -7.56 17.37 11.57
C ALA A 158 -6.36 18.22 12.02
N ALA A 159 -6.36 18.72 13.26
CA ALA A 159 -5.25 19.55 13.76
C ALA A 159 -3.94 18.76 13.91
N GLU A 160 -4.01 17.54 14.45
CA GLU A 160 -2.84 16.64 14.56
C GLU A 160 -2.32 16.24 13.18
N ILE A 161 -3.22 15.91 12.24
CA ILE A 161 -2.87 15.55 10.87
C ILE A 161 -2.21 16.73 10.15
N ALA A 162 -2.79 17.93 10.25
CA ALA A 162 -2.23 19.14 9.65
C ALA A 162 -0.80 19.41 10.20
N LYS A 163 -0.60 19.27 11.50
CA LYS A 163 0.72 19.40 12.12
C LYS A 163 1.70 18.35 11.62
N SER A 164 1.34 17.09 11.67
CA SER A 164 2.20 15.96 11.24
C SER A 164 2.60 16.07 9.79
N THR A 165 1.65 16.42 8.91
CA THR A 165 1.93 16.59 7.47
C THR A 165 2.75 17.84 7.18
N ALA A 166 2.58 18.92 7.94
CA ALA A 166 3.43 20.11 7.87
C ALA A 166 4.88 19.80 8.30
N ASP A 167 5.07 19.05 9.39
CA ASP A 167 6.39 18.62 9.87
C ASP A 167 7.11 17.79 8.78
N LEU A 168 6.40 16.88 8.09
CA LEU A 168 6.97 16.13 6.96
C LEU A 168 7.38 17.05 5.79
N ARG A 169 6.56 18.02 5.43
CA ARG A 169 6.89 18.98 4.35
C ARG A 169 8.11 19.85 4.73
N GLN A 170 8.25 20.23 6.00
CA GLN A 170 9.45 20.95 6.50
C GLN A 170 10.72 20.10 6.36
N LEU A 171 10.62 18.78 6.47
CA LEU A 171 11.75 17.86 6.21
C LEU A 171 12.07 17.72 4.72
N GLY A 172 11.25 18.26 3.82
CA GLY A 172 11.46 18.25 2.37
C GLY A 172 10.60 17.25 1.59
N TYR A 173 9.68 16.53 2.25
CA TYR A 173 8.75 15.67 1.53
C TYR A 173 7.85 16.48 0.61
N SER A 174 7.64 15.98 -0.60
CA SER A 174 6.79 16.62 -1.61
C SER A 174 5.30 16.54 -1.30
N GLY A 175 4.90 15.60 -0.45
CA GLY A 175 3.54 15.38 0.00
C GLY A 175 3.41 14.12 0.85
N VAL A 176 2.18 13.78 1.17
CA VAL A 176 1.83 12.58 1.93
C VAL A 176 0.83 11.72 1.17
N ILE A 177 0.80 10.44 1.49
CA ILE A 177 -0.28 9.53 1.15
C ILE A 177 -1.05 9.33 2.44
N LEU A 178 -2.25 9.90 2.54
CA LEU A 178 -3.06 9.82 3.74
C LEU A 178 -3.97 8.60 3.64
N GLU A 179 -3.94 7.70 4.64
CA GLU A 179 -4.71 6.46 4.66
C GLU A 179 -5.60 6.42 5.90
N TYR A 180 -6.89 6.15 5.72
CA TYR A 180 -7.83 6.00 6.84
C TYR A 180 -7.70 4.61 7.44
N ALA A 181 -7.47 4.53 8.77
CA ALA A 181 -7.15 3.29 9.48
C ALA A 181 -8.29 2.30 9.56
N LYS A 182 -9.54 2.73 9.36
CA LYS A 182 -10.71 1.87 9.52
C LYS A 182 -10.74 0.79 8.44
N GLU A 183 -10.76 -0.46 8.87
CA GLU A 183 -10.98 -1.64 8.04
C GLU A 183 -12.24 -2.34 8.52
N VAL A 184 -13.04 -2.87 7.57
CA VAL A 184 -14.25 -3.62 7.90
C VAL A 184 -13.87 -4.96 8.53
N LEU A 185 -14.47 -5.28 9.67
CA LEU A 185 -14.31 -6.56 10.34
C LEU A 185 -15.21 -7.59 9.65
N LYS A 186 -14.64 -8.75 9.31
CA LYS A 186 -15.31 -9.83 8.54
C LYS A 186 -16.54 -10.44 9.23
N ASP A 187 -16.71 -10.21 10.54
CA ASP A 187 -17.70 -10.91 11.39
C ASP A 187 -18.84 -10.01 11.92
N ALA A 188 -18.96 -8.76 11.43
CA ALA A 188 -20.08 -7.89 11.84
C ALA A 188 -21.33 -8.18 10.99
N GLU A 189 -22.53 -8.02 11.58
CA GLU A 189 -23.77 -7.99 10.79
C GLU A 189 -23.64 -6.93 9.71
N SER A 190 -23.66 -7.35 8.45
CA SER A 190 -23.38 -6.50 7.29
C SER A 190 -24.62 -5.68 6.95
N ASN A 191 -24.47 -4.36 7.00
CA ASN A 191 -25.42 -3.43 6.39
C ASN A 191 -24.71 -2.71 5.25
N GLU A 192 -24.87 -3.21 4.03
CA GLU A 192 -24.17 -2.73 2.83
C GLU A 192 -24.26 -1.21 2.65
N LEU A 193 -25.45 -0.64 2.78
CA LEU A 193 -25.64 0.81 2.60
C LEU A 193 -24.93 1.63 3.67
N ALA A 194 -24.94 1.17 4.92
CA ALA A 194 -24.24 1.84 6.01
C ALA A 194 -22.72 1.76 5.84
N GLU A 195 -22.19 0.61 5.43
CA GLU A 195 -20.76 0.40 5.18
C GLU A 195 -20.25 1.28 4.03
N ILE A 196 -21.01 1.36 2.93
CA ILE A 196 -20.69 2.24 1.79
C ILE A 196 -20.71 3.71 2.21
N ALA A 197 -21.75 4.14 2.96
CA ALA A 197 -21.88 5.53 3.42
C ALA A 197 -20.76 5.91 4.38
N GLU A 198 -20.36 5.01 5.26
CA GLU A 198 -19.26 5.22 6.20
C GLU A 198 -17.91 5.30 5.49
N TRP A 199 -17.65 4.37 4.56
CA TRP A 199 -16.46 4.40 3.71
C TRP A 199 -16.36 5.74 2.95
N LYS A 200 -17.43 6.13 2.25
CA LYS A 200 -17.50 7.41 1.51
C LYS A 200 -17.19 8.60 2.42
N THR A 201 -17.81 8.65 3.60
CA THR A 201 -17.61 9.73 4.57
C THR A 201 -16.14 9.78 5.04
N GLY A 202 -15.53 8.65 5.34
CA GLY A 202 -14.12 8.55 5.74
C GLY A 202 -13.18 9.02 4.64
N MET A 203 -13.45 8.65 3.38
CA MET A 203 -12.64 9.06 2.22
C MET A 203 -12.76 10.57 1.96
N LEU A 204 -13.98 11.12 1.95
CA LEU A 204 -14.20 12.56 1.75
C LEU A 204 -13.57 13.39 2.88
N LYS A 205 -13.67 12.94 4.12
CA LYS A 205 -12.99 13.57 5.26
C LYS A 205 -11.46 13.53 5.11
N SER A 206 -10.92 12.42 4.62
CA SER A 206 -9.47 12.32 4.34
C SER A 206 -9.03 13.32 3.26
N ILE A 207 -9.83 13.46 2.20
CA ILE A 207 -9.59 14.46 1.15
C ILE A 207 -9.65 15.87 1.72
N GLU A 208 -10.64 16.17 2.57
CA GLU A 208 -10.78 17.48 3.22
C GLU A 208 -9.53 17.87 4.01
N MET A 209 -8.95 16.91 4.78
CA MET A 209 -7.78 17.15 5.63
C MET A 209 -6.44 17.18 4.89
N ALA A 210 -6.37 16.57 3.72
CA ALA A 210 -5.14 16.55 2.90
C ALA A 210 -4.93 17.88 2.18
N ALA A 211 -3.71 18.16 1.73
CA ALA A 211 -3.40 19.32 0.92
C ALA A 211 -3.47 18.99 -0.60
N PRO A 212 -3.63 19.99 -1.47
CA PRO A 212 -3.48 19.80 -2.91
C PRO A 212 -2.12 19.16 -3.24
N GLY A 213 -2.12 18.21 -4.16
CA GLY A 213 -0.92 17.43 -4.53
C GLY A 213 -0.60 16.25 -3.63
N ASP A 214 -1.31 16.08 -2.50
CA ASP A 214 -1.26 14.85 -1.69
C ASP A 214 -1.99 13.70 -2.39
N LEU A 215 -1.82 12.50 -1.85
CA LEU A 215 -2.50 11.30 -2.34
C LEU A 215 -3.34 10.67 -1.22
N LEU A 216 -4.37 9.92 -1.61
CA LEU A 216 -5.21 9.17 -0.70
C LEU A 216 -5.00 7.68 -0.91
N GLY A 217 -4.54 6.96 0.12
CA GLY A 217 -4.56 5.51 0.18
C GLY A 217 -5.94 5.01 0.58
N LEU A 218 -6.46 4.03 -0.13
CA LEU A 218 -7.78 3.46 0.15
C LEU A 218 -7.85 1.97 -0.22
N LYS A 219 -8.89 1.30 0.26
CA LYS A 219 -9.26 -0.06 -0.12
C LYS A 219 -10.73 -0.11 -0.51
N TRP A 220 -11.04 -0.79 -1.62
CA TRP A 220 -12.43 -1.01 -2.01
C TRP A 220 -13.17 -1.94 -1.03
N SER A 221 -12.43 -2.89 -0.40
CA SER A 221 -12.97 -3.75 0.67
C SER A 221 -13.50 -2.96 1.87
N GLY A 222 -13.12 -1.70 2.02
CA GLY A 222 -13.68 -0.80 3.03
C GLY A 222 -15.19 -0.54 2.88
N MET A 223 -15.77 -0.80 1.71
CA MET A 223 -17.21 -0.78 1.47
C MET A 223 -17.92 -2.08 1.90
N GLY A 224 -17.23 -2.98 2.61
CA GLY A 224 -17.82 -4.16 3.22
C GLY A 224 -17.70 -5.46 2.41
N PRO A 225 -18.27 -6.56 2.97
CA PRO A 225 -18.20 -7.89 2.35
C PRO A 225 -18.88 -7.95 0.97
N ALA A 226 -19.91 -7.14 0.72
CA ALA A 226 -20.57 -7.07 -0.58
C ALA A 226 -19.60 -6.61 -1.68
N ALA A 227 -18.77 -5.59 -1.42
CA ALA A 227 -17.75 -5.13 -2.36
C ALA A 227 -16.70 -6.23 -2.64
N MET A 228 -16.26 -6.93 -1.60
CA MET A 228 -15.32 -8.04 -1.73
C MET A 228 -15.87 -9.18 -2.59
N ASN A 229 -17.13 -9.56 -2.39
CA ASN A 229 -17.79 -10.61 -3.16
C ASN A 229 -17.95 -10.19 -4.63
N ARG A 230 -18.36 -8.94 -4.89
CA ARG A 230 -18.47 -8.44 -6.28
C ARG A 230 -17.12 -8.45 -6.99
N MET A 231 -16.04 -8.01 -6.36
CA MET A 231 -14.69 -8.08 -6.94
C MET A 231 -14.25 -9.53 -7.17
N LYS A 232 -14.55 -10.45 -6.24
CA LYS A 232 -14.27 -11.89 -6.39
C LYS A 232 -14.96 -12.47 -7.62
N ASP A 233 -16.23 -12.13 -7.82
CA ASP A 233 -17.06 -12.63 -8.90
C ASP A 233 -16.90 -11.80 -10.19
N GLN A 234 -15.95 -10.84 -10.20
CA GLN A 234 -15.68 -9.93 -11.33
C GLN A 234 -16.92 -9.16 -11.80
N LEU A 235 -17.81 -8.83 -10.86
CA LEU A 235 -19.00 -8.03 -11.12
C LEU A 235 -18.69 -6.54 -10.99
N PRO A 236 -19.38 -5.66 -11.73
CA PRO A 236 -19.27 -4.21 -11.52
C PRO A 236 -19.70 -3.83 -10.11
N PRO A 237 -19.28 -2.67 -9.56
CA PRO A 237 -19.79 -2.17 -8.30
C PRO A 237 -21.32 -2.07 -8.32
N SER A 238 -21.98 -2.15 -7.15
CA SER A 238 -23.41 -1.80 -7.08
C SER A 238 -23.59 -0.33 -7.41
N LYS A 239 -24.82 0.10 -7.68
CA LYS A 239 -25.11 1.51 -7.98
C LYS A 239 -24.62 2.43 -6.86
N GLU A 240 -24.86 2.05 -5.63
CA GLU A 240 -24.46 2.81 -4.44
C GLU A 240 -22.95 2.85 -4.24
N MET A 241 -22.25 1.73 -4.50
CA MET A 241 -20.78 1.68 -4.50
C MET A 241 -20.21 2.56 -5.60
N ASP A 242 -20.75 2.47 -6.81
CA ASP A 242 -20.29 3.25 -7.96
C ASP A 242 -20.46 4.75 -7.71
N GLU A 243 -21.61 5.18 -7.23
CA GLU A 243 -21.89 6.58 -6.85
C GLU A 243 -20.93 7.06 -5.74
N ALA A 244 -20.62 6.21 -4.75
CA ALA A 244 -19.67 6.55 -3.69
C ALA A 244 -18.23 6.67 -4.24
N MET A 245 -17.79 5.73 -5.08
CA MET A 245 -16.48 5.74 -5.73
C MET A 245 -16.30 6.98 -6.61
N HIS A 246 -17.27 7.28 -7.45
CA HIS A 246 -17.27 8.48 -8.30
C HIS A 246 -17.28 9.79 -7.49
N SER A 247 -18.00 9.85 -6.37
CA SER A 247 -17.99 11.01 -5.49
C SER A 247 -16.60 11.27 -4.92
N VAL A 248 -15.89 10.23 -4.49
CA VAL A 248 -14.53 10.31 -3.96
C VAL A 248 -13.53 10.69 -5.05
N CYS A 249 -13.64 10.08 -6.24
CA CYS A 249 -12.77 10.41 -7.38
C CYS A 249 -12.91 11.87 -7.82
N LYS A 250 -14.14 12.36 -7.90
CA LYS A 250 -14.44 13.76 -8.25
C LYS A 250 -13.85 14.72 -7.23
N ALA A 251 -14.09 14.50 -5.94
CA ALA A 251 -13.54 15.34 -4.87
C ALA A 251 -12.00 15.36 -4.87
N ALA A 252 -11.36 14.21 -5.12
CA ALA A 252 -9.91 14.13 -5.24
C ALA A 252 -9.39 14.92 -6.46
N ALA A 253 -10.03 14.77 -7.62
CA ALA A 253 -9.66 15.50 -8.83
C ALA A 253 -9.79 17.02 -8.66
N GLU A 254 -10.90 17.49 -8.08
CA GLU A 254 -11.15 18.91 -7.80
C GLU A 254 -10.11 19.52 -6.84
N LYS A 255 -9.57 18.72 -5.94
CA LYS A 255 -8.54 19.15 -4.99
C LYS A 255 -7.10 18.92 -5.47
N ASP A 256 -6.89 18.55 -6.72
CA ASP A 256 -5.57 18.22 -7.28
C ASP A 256 -4.90 17.04 -6.56
N MET A 257 -5.67 16.06 -6.11
CA MET A 257 -5.20 14.85 -5.43
C MET A 257 -5.32 13.63 -6.33
N ALA A 258 -4.63 12.54 -5.96
CA ALA A 258 -4.79 11.26 -6.60
C ALA A 258 -5.10 10.14 -5.58
N LEU A 259 -5.77 9.10 -6.07
CA LEU A 259 -6.23 7.95 -5.31
C LEU A 259 -5.33 6.75 -5.59
N LEU A 260 -4.91 6.09 -4.53
CA LEU A 260 -4.07 4.88 -4.56
C LEU A 260 -4.83 3.67 -3.97
N PRO A 261 -5.79 3.08 -4.70
CA PRO A 261 -6.44 1.85 -4.26
C PRO A 261 -5.40 0.76 -4.03
N ALA A 262 -5.47 0.10 -2.87
CA ALA A 262 -4.57 -0.98 -2.50
C ALA A 262 -5.12 -2.32 -2.99
N ALA A 263 -4.33 -3.07 -3.76
CA ALA A 263 -4.62 -4.45 -4.10
C ALA A 263 -4.51 -5.33 -2.86
N GLU A 264 -5.40 -6.28 -2.75
CA GLU A 264 -5.45 -7.23 -1.65
C GLU A 264 -5.11 -8.65 -2.14
N GLU A 265 -5.80 -9.69 -1.68
CA GLU A 265 -5.51 -11.08 -2.07
C GLU A 265 -5.90 -11.39 -3.53
N THR A 266 -5.27 -12.39 -4.12
CA THR A 266 -5.44 -12.75 -5.56
C THR A 266 -6.85 -13.16 -5.93
N TRP A 267 -7.64 -13.69 -4.99
CA TRP A 267 -9.00 -14.15 -5.26
C TRP A 267 -9.97 -13.02 -5.63
N ASN A 268 -9.68 -11.77 -5.33
CA ASN A 268 -10.47 -10.60 -5.72
C ASN A 268 -9.72 -9.65 -6.67
N LEU A 269 -8.48 -9.99 -7.04
CA LEU A 269 -7.58 -9.08 -7.73
C LEU A 269 -8.04 -8.70 -9.14
N ALA A 270 -8.68 -9.61 -9.86
CA ALA A 270 -9.19 -9.32 -11.20
C ALA A 270 -10.28 -8.23 -11.16
N GLY A 271 -11.31 -8.42 -10.32
CA GLY A 271 -12.35 -7.41 -10.15
C GLY A 271 -11.81 -6.08 -9.57
N PHE A 272 -10.81 -6.14 -8.69
CA PHE A 272 -10.11 -4.95 -8.22
C PHE A 272 -9.48 -4.17 -9.40
N HIS A 273 -8.81 -4.86 -10.30
CA HIS A 273 -8.22 -4.23 -11.50
C HIS A 273 -9.29 -3.63 -12.41
N ASP A 274 -10.37 -4.36 -12.65
CA ASP A 274 -11.49 -3.89 -13.48
C ASP A 274 -12.10 -2.59 -12.93
N TRP A 275 -12.36 -2.53 -11.63
CA TRP A 275 -12.87 -1.32 -10.98
C TRP A 275 -11.91 -0.14 -11.09
N CYS A 276 -10.62 -0.37 -10.86
CA CYS A 276 -9.60 0.67 -11.00
C CYS A 276 -9.49 1.17 -12.44
N LEU A 277 -9.46 0.28 -13.44
CA LEU A 277 -9.36 0.65 -14.84
C LEU A 277 -10.59 1.40 -15.34
N ASN A 278 -11.79 1.02 -14.89
CA ASN A 278 -13.02 1.76 -15.21
C ASN A 278 -12.95 3.20 -14.72
N LEU A 279 -12.48 3.42 -13.50
CA LEU A 279 -12.28 4.78 -13.00
C LEU A 279 -11.15 5.53 -13.71
N GLN A 280 -10.07 4.85 -14.10
CA GLN A 280 -8.98 5.47 -14.87
C GLN A 280 -9.46 5.95 -16.25
N ARG A 281 -10.33 5.23 -16.93
CA ARG A 281 -10.96 5.67 -18.20
C ARG A 281 -11.69 7.00 -18.06
N VAL A 282 -12.32 7.22 -16.91
CA VAL A 282 -13.11 8.44 -16.65
C VAL A 282 -12.23 9.60 -16.17
N TYR A 283 -11.29 9.34 -15.28
CA TYR A 283 -10.58 10.41 -14.54
C TYR A 283 -9.14 10.65 -14.99
N ASN A 284 -8.52 9.71 -15.72
CA ASN A 284 -7.11 9.83 -16.13
C ASN A 284 -6.98 10.25 -17.61
N THR A 285 -7.60 11.35 -18.00
CA THR A 285 -7.76 11.72 -19.42
C THR A 285 -6.72 12.71 -19.98
N SER A 286 -5.96 13.41 -19.12
CA SER A 286 -5.14 14.57 -19.55
C SER A 286 -3.63 14.40 -19.30
N GLY A 287 -3.11 13.17 -19.35
CA GLY A 287 -1.70 12.91 -19.03
C GLY A 287 -1.40 12.83 -17.53
N LYS A 288 -2.40 13.13 -16.69
CA LYS A 288 -2.33 13.05 -15.24
C LYS A 288 -3.20 11.90 -14.72
N ALA A 289 -2.66 11.08 -13.83
CA ALA A 289 -3.42 10.04 -13.15
C ALA A 289 -4.06 10.58 -11.87
N VAL A 290 -5.39 10.55 -11.82
CA VAL A 290 -6.20 10.77 -10.61
C VAL A 290 -6.41 9.45 -9.88
N VAL A 291 -6.59 8.36 -10.59
CA VAL A 291 -6.77 7.01 -10.03
C VAL A 291 -5.61 6.13 -10.45
N TYR A 292 -5.04 5.42 -9.51
CA TYR A 292 -4.00 4.42 -9.77
C TYR A 292 -4.56 3.01 -9.57
N THR A 293 -3.87 2.02 -10.14
CA THR A 293 -4.04 0.61 -9.76
C THR A 293 -2.75 0.07 -9.15
N THR A 294 -2.85 -0.83 -8.18
CA THR A 294 -1.70 -1.40 -7.47
C THR A 294 -1.33 -2.75 -8.09
N TYR A 295 -0.05 -2.90 -8.46
CA TYR A 295 0.54 -4.11 -9.00
C TYR A 295 1.45 -4.77 -7.98
N GLN A 296 1.18 -6.04 -7.67
CA GLN A 296 1.89 -6.84 -6.67
C GLN A 296 2.93 -7.74 -7.34
N LEU A 297 4.19 -7.28 -7.42
CA LEU A 297 5.25 -7.93 -8.19
C LEU A 297 5.77 -9.25 -7.59
N TYR A 298 5.30 -9.65 -6.39
CA TYR A 298 5.56 -10.99 -5.86
C TYR A 298 4.73 -12.08 -6.58
N LEU A 299 3.67 -11.69 -7.30
CA LEU A 299 2.85 -12.59 -8.10
C LEU A 299 3.47 -12.83 -9.48
N LYS A 300 3.55 -14.09 -9.88
CA LYS A 300 4.10 -14.50 -11.18
C LYS A 300 3.34 -13.92 -12.37
N GLN A 301 2.03 -13.71 -12.23
CA GLN A 301 1.18 -13.18 -13.30
C GLN A 301 1.27 -11.66 -13.43
N CYS A 302 1.73 -10.95 -12.40
CA CYS A 302 1.70 -9.49 -12.37
C CYS A 302 2.39 -8.81 -13.57
N PRO A 303 3.55 -9.26 -14.07
CA PRO A 303 4.18 -8.68 -15.27
C PRO A 303 3.30 -8.74 -16.52
N ALA A 304 2.61 -9.85 -16.76
CA ALA A 304 1.67 -9.98 -17.88
C ALA A 304 0.47 -9.03 -17.73
N THR A 305 -0.10 -8.94 -16.53
CA THR A 305 -1.18 -8.00 -16.22
C THR A 305 -0.77 -6.55 -16.46
N ILE A 306 0.45 -6.16 -16.09
CA ILE A 306 0.98 -4.81 -16.41
C ILE A 306 1.02 -4.60 -17.93
N ALA A 307 1.53 -5.57 -18.68
CA ALA A 307 1.62 -5.48 -20.14
C ALA A 307 0.26 -5.30 -20.80
N GLU A 308 -0.74 -6.08 -20.37
CA GLU A 308 -2.14 -6.00 -20.84
C GLU A 308 -2.74 -4.63 -20.55
N HIS A 309 -2.55 -4.10 -19.33
CA HIS A 309 -3.09 -2.81 -18.95
C HIS A 309 -2.40 -1.63 -19.66
N LEU A 310 -1.09 -1.74 -19.95
CA LEU A 310 -0.39 -0.77 -20.80
C LEU A 310 -0.97 -0.74 -22.21
N ALA A 311 -1.16 -1.91 -22.82
CA ALA A 311 -1.77 -2.03 -24.15
C ALA A 311 -3.20 -1.48 -24.19
N LEU A 312 -3.99 -1.78 -23.15
CA LEU A 312 -5.36 -1.29 -22.99
C LEU A 312 -5.38 0.25 -22.86
N ALA A 313 -4.55 0.81 -22.00
CA ALA A 313 -4.44 2.26 -21.80
C ALA A 313 -4.05 2.99 -23.11
N LYS A 314 -3.13 2.41 -23.87
CA LYS A 314 -2.75 2.96 -25.19
C LYS A 314 -3.91 2.88 -26.19
N LYS A 315 -4.58 1.74 -26.26
CA LYS A 315 -5.72 1.52 -27.17
C LYS A 315 -6.89 2.45 -26.88
N GLU A 316 -7.19 2.66 -25.60
CA GLU A 316 -8.37 3.43 -25.17
C GLU A 316 -8.04 4.91 -24.87
N GLY A 317 -6.76 5.30 -24.87
CA GLY A 317 -6.34 6.71 -24.81
C GLY A 317 -6.35 7.33 -23.42
N PHE A 318 -6.33 6.52 -22.34
CA PHE A 318 -6.22 7.05 -20.98
C PHE A 318 -4.79 6.95 -20.42
N THR A 319 -4.50 7.75 -19.37
CA THR A 319 -3.21 7.66 -18.66
C THR A 319 -3.24 6.54 -17.64
N LEU A 320 -2.34 5.56 -17.76
CA LEU A 320 -2.25 4.49 -16.78
C LEU A 320 -1.60 5.03 -15.48
N GLY A 321 -2.35 5.01 -14.38
CA GLY A 321 -1.82 5.22 -13.03
C GLY A 321 -1.36 3.88 -12.45
N ALA A 322 -0.05 3.68 -12.27
CA ALA A 322 0.53 2.43 -11.80
C ALA A 322 1.26 2.60 -10.46
N LYS A 323 0.82 1.93 -9.41
CA LYS A 323 1.52 1.82 -8.13
C LYS A 323 2.17 0.45 -8.03
N LEU A 324 3.50 0.41 -7.91
CA LEU A 324 4.26 -0.83 -7.79
C LEU A 324 4.53 -1.15 -6.33
N VAL A 325 4.16 -2.35 -5.91
CA VAL A 325 4.48 -2.93 -4.59
C VAL A 325 5.06 -4.34 -4.77
N ARG A 326 5.78 -4.85 -3.78
CA ARG A 326 6.17 -6.26 -3.80
C ARG A 326 4.99 -7.17 -3.51
N GLY A 327 4.25 -6.90 -2.48
CA GLY A 327 3.07 -7.64 -2.01
C GLY A 327 3.06 -7.77 -0.49
N ALA A 328 1.87 -7.93 0.11
CA ALA A 328 1.69 -7.94 1.55
C ALA A 328 1.04 -9.22 2.09
N TYR A 329 0.48 -10.06 1.24
CA TYR A 329 -0.37 -11.19 1.65
C TYR A 329 0.32 -12.55 1.57
N LEU A 330 1.64 -12.60 1.79
CA LEU A 330 2.47 -13.80 1.66
C LEU A 330 1.98 -14.98 2.52
N ALA A 331 1.37 -14.69 3.68
CA ALA A 331 0.89 -15.69 4.62
C ALA A 331 -0.43 -16.37 4.20
N THR A 332 -1.25 -15.69 3.38
CA THR A 332 -2.60 -16.16 2.98
C THR A 332 -2.69 -16.54 1.51
N GLU A 333 -1.75 -16.06 0.69
CA GLU A 333 -1.70 -16.39 -0.73
C GLU A 333 -1.21 -17.81 -0.98
N LYS A 334 -1.74 -18.43 -2.03
CA LYS A 334 -1.26 -19.73 -2.50
C LYS A 334 0.20 -19.62 -2.98
N ARG A 335 1.07 -20.45 -2.43
CA ARG A 335 2.51 -20.40 -2.68
C ARG A 335 2.88 -20.55 -4.16
N GLU A 336 2.08 -21.28 -4.93
CA GLU A 336 2.24 -21.49 -6.36
C GLU A 336 2.09 -20.22 -7.21
N LEU A 337 1.33 -19.23 -6.73
CA LEU A 337 1.11 -17.94 -7.41
C LEU A 337 2.27 -16.96 -7.21
N ILE A 338 3.12 -17.21 -6.23
CA ILE A 338 4.19 -16.31 -5.79
C ILE A 338 5.53 -16.81 -6.35
N TRP A 339 6.46 -15.90 -6.60
CA TRP A 339 7.84 -16.27 -6.97
C TRP A 339 8.49 -17.16 -5.93
N PRO A 340 9.44 -18.06 -6.32
CA PRO A 340 9.99 -19.07 -5.42
C PRO A 340 10.75 -18.48 -4.22
N ASP A 341 11.34 -17.30 -4.40
CA ASP A 341 12.17 -16.65 -3.40
C ASP A 341 12.08 -15.12 -3.47
N ILE A 342 12.66 -14.48 -2.47
CA ILE A 342 12.65 -13.02 -2.36
C ILE A 342 13.50 -12.34 -3.43
N GLN A 343 14.60 -12.97 -3.87
CA GLN A 343 15.47 -12.40 -4.90
C GLN A 343 14.77 -12.38 -6.25
N THR A 344 14.06 -13.46 -6.61
CA THR A 344 13.23 -13.50 -7.83
C THR A 344 12.14 -12.42 -7.78
N THR A 345 11.53 -12.19 -6.61
CA THR A 345 10.59 -11.07 -6.41
C THR A 345 11.27 -9.70 -6.61
N HIS A 346 12.51 -9.53 -6.12
CA HIS A 346 13.26 -8.30 -6.34
C HIS A 346 13.55 -8.08 -7.81
N ASN A 347 13.99 -9.11 -8.51
CA ASN A 347 14.28 -9.07 -9.95
C ASN A 347 13.02 -8.73 -10.77
N ALA A 348 11.88 -9.34 -10.46
CA ALA A 348 10.59 -9.05 -11.11
C ALA A 348 10.15 -7.59 -10.88
N TYR A 349 10.30 -7.10 -9.65
CA TYR A 349 10.01 -5.70 -9.32
C TYR A 349 10.91 -4.73 -10.09
N ASP A 350 12.22 -4.95 -10.07
CA ASP A 350 13.19 -4.06 -10.69
C ASP A 350 13.07 -4.09 -12.23
N ALA A 351 12.74 -5.24 -12.82
CA ALA A 351 12.46 -5.38 -14.24
C ALA A 351 11.19 -4.60 -14.66
N ALA A 352 10.09 -4.77 -13.92
CA ALA A 352 8.85 -4.04 -14.19
C ALA A 352 9.05 -2.52 -14.02
N MET A 353 9.66 -2.10 -12.92
CA MET A 353 10.00 -0.70 -12.66
C MET A 353 10.85 -0.11 -13.79
N THR A 354 11.87 -0.83 -14.25
CA THR A 354 12.75 -0.38 -15.35
C THR A 354 11.99 -0.22 -16.65
N ALA A 355 11.10 -1.18 -16.99
CA ALA A 355 10.25 -1.11 -18.19
C ALA A 355 9.34 0.14 -18.16
N LEU A 356 8.71 0.42 -17.01
CA LEU A 356 7.83 1.56 -16.84
C LEU A 356 8.59 2.91 -16.86
N ILE A 357 9.76 2.99 -16.23
CA ILE A 357 10.60 4.20 -16.25
C ILE A 357 11.07 4.49 -17.69
N LYS A 358 11.56 3.47 -18.40
CA LYS A 358 12.07 3.59 -19.77
C LYS A 358 10.96 3.69 -20.82
N ARG A 359 9.70 3.40 -20.44
CA ARG A 359 8.55 3.33 -21.35
C ARG A 359 8.83 2.39 -22.54
N GLN A 360 9.29 1.19 -22.21
CA GLN A 360 9.65 0.16 -23.18
C GLN A 360 9.14 -1.20 -22.77
N TYR A 361 8.53 -1.93 -23.70
CA TYR A 361 8.27 -3.36 -23.54
C TYR A 361 9.60 -4.11 -23.46
N THR A 362 9.65 -5.14 -22.65
CA THR A 362 10.85 -5.96 -22.39
C THR A 362 10.47 -7.43 -22.37
N SER A 363 11.47 -8.32 -22.25
CA SER A 363 11.19 -9.75 -22.04
C SER A 363 10.38 -10.03 -20.76
N SER A 364 10.51 -9.18 -19.74
CA SER A 364 9.74 -9.30 -18.49
C SER A 364 8.36 -8.66 -18.55
N ILE A 365 8.19 -7.61 -19.35
CA ILE A 365 6.92 -6.96 -19.65
C ILE A 365 6.74 -7.00 -21.16
N PRO A 366 6.33 -8.16 -21.72
CA PRO A 366 6.28 -8.34 -23.16
C PRO A 366 5.09 -7.58 -23.76
N GLN A 367 5.29 -7.03 -24.97
CA GLN A 367 4.18 -6.44 -25.71
C GLN A 367 3.14 -7.51 -26.04
N PRO A 368 1.86 -7.34 -25.65
CA PRO A 368 0.83 -8.29 -25.99
C PRO A 368 0.63 -8.39 -27.52
N PRO A 369 0.28 -9.56 -28.08
CA PRO A 369 0.00 -9.72 -29.50
C PRO A 369 -1.05 -8.72 -29.99
N GLY A 370 -0.76 -8.01 -31.07
CA GLY A 370 -1.67 -7.00 -31.64
C GLY A 370 -1.78 -5.69 -30.86
N ALA A 371 -1.04 -5.53 -29.77
CA ALA A 371 -1.00 -4.27 -29.03
C ALA A 371 -0.24 -3.18 -29.80
N PRO A 372 -0.58 -1.88 -29.62
CA PRO A 372 0.18 -0.77 -30.17
C PRO A 372 1.65 -0.83 -29.74
N ALA A 373 2.56 -0.52 -30.66
CA ALA A 373 4.00 -0.47 -30.36
C ALA A 373 4.37 0.67 -29.39
N ASP A 374 3.65 1.77 -29.49
CA ASP A 374 3.88 2.94 -28.65
C ASP A 374 3.40 2.73 -27.22
N TYR A 375 4.17 3.22 -26.27
CA TYR A 375 3.79 3.21 -24.86
C TYR A 375 2.67 4.21 -24.57
N PRO A 376 1.74 3.93 -23.64
CA PRO A 376 0.71 4.88 -23.22
C PRO A 376 1.30 6.03 -22.40
N SER A 377 0.47 7.06 -22.17
CA SER A 377 0.72 7.99 -21.07
C SER A 377 0.66 7.24 -19.74
N LEU A 378 1.63 7.50 -18.85
CA LEU A 378 1.86 6.71 -17.64
C LEU A 378 2.31 7.58 -16.49
N ASN A 379 1.76 7.35 -15.29
CA ASN A 379 2.23 7.92 -14.03
C ASN A 379 2.54 6.77 -13.06
N VAL A 380 3.66 6.81 -12.36
CA VAL A 380 4.16 5.69 -11.54
C VAL A 380 4.35 6.09 -10.08
N VAL A 381 3.95 5.22 -9.17
CA VAL A 381 4.33 5.26 -7.75
C VAL A 381 5.20 4.05 -7.43
N ILE A 382 6.45 4.30 -7.05
CA ILE A 382 7.38 3.29 -6.53
C ILE A 382 7.20 3.22 -5.01
N ALA A 383 6.36 2.30 -4.55
CA ALA A 383 6.13 2.05 -3.13
C ALA A 383 7.09 0.97 -2.64
N SER A 384 8.26 1.39 -2.16
CA SER A 384 9.34 0.46 -1.80
C SER A 384 10.21 1.00 -0.66
N HIS A 385 10.60 0.09 0.26
CA HIS A 385 11.61 0.31 1.29
C HIS A 385 12.99 -0.26 0.88
N ASN A 386 13.11 -0.84 -0.31
CA ASN A 386 14.35 -1.46 -0.77
C ASN A 386 15.29 -0.38 -1.34
N ALA A 387 16.40 -0.15 -0.65
CA ALA A 387 17.39 0.88 -1.01
C ALA A 387 18.01 0.63 -2.40
N ALA A 388 18.30 -0.63 -2.76
CA ALA A 388 18.87 -0.97 -4.05
C ALA A 388 17.91 -0.64 -5.20
N THR A 389 16.64 -1.02 -5.07
CA THR A 389 15.57 -0.69 -6.03
C THR A 389 15.42 0.83 -6.20
N VAL A 390 15.39 1.58 -5.09
CA VAL A 390 15.25 3.04 -5.11
C VAL A 390 16.46 3.68 -5.79
N SER A 391 17.68 3.24 -5.47
CA SER A 391 18.91 3.72 -6.10
C SER A 391 18.95 3.41 -7.58
N LEU A 392 18.50 2.22 -8.01
CA LEU A 392 18.37 1.85 -9.42
C LEU A 392 17.41 2.78 -10.15
N ALA A 393 16.24 3.06 -9.57
CA ALA A 393 15.27 3.97 -10.18
C ALA A 393 15.84 5.39 -10.34
N GLN A 394 16.52 5.91 -9.31
CA GLN A 394 17.17 7.22 -9.38
C GLN A 394 18.23 7.27 -10.48
N LYS A 395 19.09 6.25 -10.55
CA LYS A 395 20.13 6.14 -11.58
C LYS A 395 19.53 6.17 -12.99
N LEU A 396 18.52 5.35 -13.26
CA LEU A 396 17.84 5.29 -14.56
C LEU A 396 17.25 6.66 -14.94
N ARG A 397 16.62 7.36 -14.01
CA ARG A 397 16.02 8.68 -14.26
C ARG A 397 17.09 9.76 -14.49
N GLN A 398 18.20 9.72 -13.76
CA GLN A 398 19.34 10.61 -13.96
C GLN A 398 19.97 10.40 -15.35
N GLU A 399 20.15 9.13 -15.78
CA GLU A 399 20.65 8.78 -17.10
C GLU A 399 19.70 9.26 -18.23
N GLN A 400 18.37 9.14 -18.04
CA GLN A 400 17.38 9.64 -18.98
C GLN A 400 17.44 11.19 -19.07
N ALA A 401 17.49 11.87 -17.93
CA ALA A 401 17.61 13.31 -17.88
C ALA A 401 18.89 13.82 -18.56
N ALA A 402 20.03 13.14 -18.33
CA ALA A 402 21.30 13.48 -18.97
C ALA A 402 21.27 13.31 -20.50
N ARG A 403 20.41 12.42 -21.02
CA ARG A 403 20.19 12.26 -22.48
C ARG A 403 19.08 13.16 -23.02
N GLY A 404 18.45 14.02 -22.20
CA GLY A 404 17.34 14.86 -22.61
C GLY A 404 16.05 14.10 -22.89
N GLU A 405 15.90 12.86 -22.39
CA GLU A 405 14.70 12.06 -22.58
C GLU A 405 13.54 12.56 -21.71
N THR A 406 12.31 12.41 -22.20
CA THR A 406 11.10 12.73 -21.43
C THR A 406 10.96 11.77 -20.24
N LEU A 407 10.97 12.33 -19.03
CA LEU A 407 10.85 11.54 -17.80
C LEU A 407 9.39 11.15 -17.55
N THR A 408 9.17 9.88 -17.20
CA THR A 408 7.89 9.41 -16.67
C THR A 408 7.57 10.11 -15.34
N PRO A 409 6.39 10.72 -15.17
CA PRO A 409 5.97 11.24 -13.87
C PRO A 409 6.02 10.13 -12.80
N LEU A 410 6.83 10.34 -11.75
CA LEU A 410 7.13 9.32 -10.77
C LEU A 410 7.18 9.87 -9.35
N ILE A 411 6.67 9.07 -8.41
CA ILE A 411 6.68 9.33 -6.98
C ILE A 411 7.38 8.17 -6.28
N PHE A 412 8.30 8.46 -5.36
CA PHE A 412 8.83 7.51 -4.40
C PHE A 412 8.02 7.57 -3.12
N ALA A 413 7.56 6.42 -2.63
CA ALA A 413 6.72 6.34 -1.44
C ALA A 413 7.26 5.31 -0.44
N GLN A 414 7.34 5.71 0.84
CA GLN A 414 7.68 4.86 1.97
C GLN A 414 6.63 5.02 3.07
N LEU A 415 6.43 3.98 3.89
CA LEU A 415 5.57 4.06 5.07
C LEU A 415 6.20 4.97 6.14
N GLN A 416 5.38 5.74 6.83
CA GLN A 416 5.83 6.56 7.95
C GLN A 416 6.44 5.69 9.05
N GLY A 417 7.57 6.14 9.61
CA GLY A 417 8.30 5.43 10.65
C GLY A 417 9.11 4.22 10.16
N MET A 418 9.21 4.02 8.85
CA MET A 418 9.96 2.93 8.23
C MET A 418 10.87 3.47 7.12
N ALA A 419 12.04 2.82 6.92
CA ALA A 419 13.01 3.12 5.88
C ALA A 419 13.37 4.62 5.80
N ASP A 420 13.59 5.26 6.94
CA ASP A 420 13.89 6.68 6.99
C ASP A 420 15.27 6.99 6.37
N GLU A 421 16.21 6.06 6.41
CA GLU A 421 17.49 6.13 5.71
C GLU A 421 17.31 6.23 4.19
N VAL A 422 16.38 5.46 3.62
CA VAL A 422 16.04 5.51 2.18
C VAL A 422 15.34 6.83 1.85
N SER A 423 14.38 7.24 2.68
CA SER A 423 13.66 8.51 2.47
C SER A 423 14.59 9.71 2.57
N CYS A 424 15.47 9.76 3.59
CA CYS A 424 16.40 10.88 3.78
C CYS A 424 17.44 10.95 2.64
N GLN A 425 17.87 9.82 2.09
CA GLN A 425 18.72 9.78 0.90
C GLN A 425 18.01 10.40 -0.31
N LEU A 426 16.75 10.05 -0.55
CA LEU A 426 15.94 10.63 -1.61
C LEU A 426 15.74 12.14 -1.44
N LEU A 427 15.44 12.59 -0.21
CA LEU A 427 15.26 14.00 0.11
C LEU A 427 16.56 14.80 -0.11
N ALA A 428 17.71 14.26 0.31
CA ALA A 428 19.01 14.87 0.10
C ALA A 428 19.34 15.00 -1.40
N ALA A 429 19.05 13.96 -2.19
CA ALA A 429 19.22 13.99 -3.64
C ALA A 429 18.28 14.99 -4.32
N ALA A 430 17.02 15.03 -3.94
CA ALA A 430 16.04 15.97 -4.46
C ALA A 430 16.41 17.43 -4.14
N LYS A 431 16.87 17.67 -2.91
CA LYS A 431 17.37 19.00 -2.49
C LYS A 431 18.58 19.41 -3.32
N LYS A 432 19.56 18.51 -3.48
CA LYS A 432 20.75 18.78 -4.29
C LYS A 432 20.38 19.15 -5.73
N SER A 433 19.52 18.34 -6.38
CA SER A 433 19.06 18.61 -7.75
C SER A 433 18.34 19.97 -7.86
N LYS A 434 17.52 20.32 -6.87
CA LYS A 434 16.82 21.60 -6.82
C LYS A 434 17.80 22.78 -6.66
N ASP A 435 18.77 22.66 -5.75
CA ASP A 435 19.77 23.68 -5.48
C ASP A 435 20.70 23.91 -6.69
N GLU A 436 21.02 22.86 -7.44
CA GLU A 436 21.86 22.86 -8.64
C GLU A 436 21.08 23.14 -9.95
N GLY A 437 19.74 23.23 -9.90
CA GLY A 437 18.90 23.37 -11.08
C GLY A 437 18.95 22.17 -12.03
N THR A 438 19.26 20.99 -11.52
CA THR A 438 19.41 19.76 -12.32
C THR A 438 18.16 18.88 -12.26
N MET A 439 17.98 18.02 -13.26
CA MET A 439 16.88 17.06 -13.30
C MET A 439 17.42 15.63 -13.12
N PRO A 440 16.62 14.72 -12.55
CA PRO A 440 15.28 14.92 -12.03
C PRO A 440 15.27 15.50 -10.61
N VAL A 441 14.27 16.31 -10.30
CA VAL A 441 13.92 16.61 -8.89
C VAL A 441 12.90 15.57 -8.45
N GLU A 442 13.34 14.63 -7.62
CA GLU A 442 12.51 13.51 -7.22
C GLU A 442 11.39 13.90 -6.25
N ARG A 443 10.19 13.37 -6.46
CA ARG A 443 9.04 13.55 -5.58
C ARG A 443 9.00 12.44 -4.55
N VAL A 444 9.13 12.78 -3.27
CA VAL A 444 9.21 11.83 -2.15
C VAL A 444 8.01 12.00 -1.24
N PHE A 445 7.31 10.91 -0.95
CA PHE A 445 6.09 10.89 -0.15
C PHE A 445 6.21 9.92 1.02
N LYS A 446 5.58 10.26 2.15
CA LYS A 446 5.34 9.31 3.26
C LYS A 446 3.87 8.87 3.24
N CYS A 447 3.66 7.55 3.26
CA CYS A 447 2.34 6.99 3.50
C CYS A 447 2.10 6.94 5.00
N THR A 448 1.07 7.62 5.45
CA THR A 448 0.74 7.78 6.86
C THR A 448 -0.73 7.50 7.12
N THR A 449 -1.00 6.77 8.19
CA THR A 449 -2.35 6.36 8.58
C THR A 449 -2.93 7.35 9.58
N TRP A 450 -4.22 7.62 9.50
CA TRP A 450 -4.94 8.46 10.44
C TRP A 450 -6.24 7.79 10.90
N GLY A 451 -6.76 8.21 12.04
CA GLY A 451 -8.01 7.71 12.59
C GLY A 451 -8.01 7.63 14.10
N PRO A 452 -9.11 7.15 14.70
CA PRO A 452 -9.17 6.88 16.13
C PRO A 452 -8.01 5.97 16.56
N MET A 453 -7.47 6.19 17.76
CA MET A 453 -6.29 5.45 18.25
C MET A 453 -6.52 3.93 18.20
N TYR A 454 -7.69 3.47 18.59
CA TYR A 454 -8.05 2.04 18.58
C TYR A 454 -7.90 1.44 17.17
N GLU A 455 -8.45 2.11 16.16
CA GLU A 455 -8.37 1.65 14.76
C GLU A 455 -6.92 1.65 14.23
N CYS A 456 -6.19 2.74 14.52
CA CYS A 456 -4.78 2.83 14.13
C CYS A 456 -3.93 1.73 14.78
N LEU A 457 -4.13 1.43 16.05
CA LEU A 457 -3.37 0.37 16.74
C LEU A 457 -3.74 -1.03 16.22
N ASN A 458 -5.01 -1.29 15.91
CA ASN A 458 -5.42 -2.53 15.25
C ASN A 458 -4.79 -2.66 13.86
N TYR A 459 -4.79 -1.58 13.08
CA TYR A 459 -4.09 -1.53 11.79
C TYR A 459 -2.60 -1.87 11.96
N LEU A 460 -1.91 -1.26 12.92
CA LEU A 460 -0.50 -1.52 13.18
C LEU A 460 -0.23 -2.97 13.63
N LEU A 461 -1.11 -3.57 14.42
CA LEU A 461 -1.00 -4.99 14.80
C LEU A 461 -1.10 -5.92 13.58
N ARG A 462 -2.01 -5.63 12.64
CA ARG A 462 -2.12 -6.41 11.39
C ARG A 462 -0.85 -6.26 10.55
N ARG A 463 -0.36 -5.04 10.37
CA ARG A 463 0.91 -4.78 9.65
C ARG A 463 2.11 -5.48 10.31
N ALA A 464 2.19 -5.47 11.64
CA ALA A 464 3.25 -6.18 12.36
C ALA A 464 3.17 -7.71 12.15
N ALA A 465 1.97 -8.28 12.11
CA ALA A 465 1.76 -9.70 11.83
C ALA A 465 2.18 -10.08 10.40
N GLU A 466 1.85 -9.26 9.41
CA GLU A 466 2.21 -9.48 8.01
C GLU A 466 3.72 -9.30 7.74
N ASN A 467 4.38 -8.44 8.50
CA ASN A 467 5.79 -8.12 8.32
C ASN A 467 6.73 -8.91 9.24
N LYS A 468 6.27 -10.00 9.87
CA LYS A 468 7.13 -10.82 10.76
C LYS A 468 8.45 -11.24 10.12
N ASP A 469 8.41 -11.56 8.83
CA ASP A 469 9.59 -12.00 8.06
C ASP A 469 10.47 -10.82 7.59
N ALA A 470 10.07 -9.58 7.84
CA ALA A 470 10.82 -8.38 7.48
C ALA A 470 11.80 -7.91 8.58
N ALA A 471 12.09 -8.74 9.59
CA ALA A 471 12.98 -8.40 10.71
C ALA A 471 14.39 -7.97 10.27
N SER A 472 14.91 -8.50 9.14
CA SER A 472 16.21 -8.07 8.58
C SER A 472 16.21 -6.59 8.20
N ARG A 473 15.14 -6.09 7.57
CA ARG A 473 15.01 -4.67 7.15
C ARG A 473 14.94 -3.72 8.36
N THR A 474 14.32 -4.17 9.45
CA THR A 474 14.30 -3.42 10.71
C THR A 474 15.70 -3.30 11.33
N GLY A 475 16.57 -4.29 11.10
CA GLY A 475 17.97 -4.28 11.51
C GLY A 475 18.78 -3.17 10.86
N ASP A 476 18.58 -2.93 9.54
CA ASP A 476 19.29 -1.87 8.81
C ASP A 476 18.90 -0.47 9.31
N THR A 477 17.60 -0.22 9.46
CA THR A 477 17.09 1.04 10.03
C THR A 477 17.63 1.24 11.45
N ARG A 478 17.63 0.21 12.32
CA ARG A 478 18.21 0.28 13.68
C ARG A 478 19.68 0.64 13.64
N LYS A 479 20.46 0.00 12.76
CA LYS A 479 21.90 0.29 12.62
C LYS A 479 22.12 1.73 12.20
N ALA A 480 21.39 2.23 11.20
CA ALA A 480 21.49 3.61 10.74
C ALA A 480 21.15 4.62 11.84
N MET A 481 20.04 4.41 12.57
CA MET A 481 19.65 5.26 13.69
C MET A 481 20.66 5.21 14.84
N GLY A 482 21.24 4.05 15.15
CA GLY A 482 22.26 3.87 16.17
C GLY A 482 23.56 4.63 15.84
N VAL A 483 24.01 4.59 14.59
CA VAL A 483 25.17 5.36 14.13
C VAL A 483 24.93 6.87 14.27
N GLU A 484 23.77 7.34 13.84
CA GLU A 484 23.42 8.76 13.97
C GLU A 484 23.28 9.21 15.44
N LEU A 485 22.68 8.38 16.28
CA LEU A 485 22.59 8.66 17.72
C LEU A 485 23.99 8.79 18.34
N MET A 486 24.89 7.85 18.04
CA MET A 486 26.28 7.88 18.52
C MET A 486 27.03 9.12 18.01
N ARG A 487 26.85 9.49 16.74
CA ARG A 487 27.42 10.72 16.18
C ARG A 487 26.98 11.96 16.96
N ARG A 488 25.68 12.07 17.28
CA ARG A 488 25.15 13.20 18.06
C ARG A 488 25.69 13.23 19.50
N VAL A 489 25.78 12.06 20.14
CA VAL A 489 26.36 11.97 21.49
C VAL A 489 27.81 12.42 21.47
N ARG A 490 28.62 11.96 20.51
CA ARG A 490 30.02 12.40 20.35
C ARG A 490 30.12 13.91 20.13
N ALA A 491 29.25 14.46 19.27
CA ALA A 491 29.23 15.92 19.05
C ALA A 491 28.89 16.71 20.30
N MET A 492 27.98 16.22 21.17
CA MET A 492 27.65 16.87 22.44
C MET A 492 28.80 16.88 23.47
N VAL A 493 29.68 15.88 23.41
CA VAL A 493 30.83 15.78 24.30
C VAL A 493 32.14 16.27 23.66
N GLY A 494 32.08 16.96 22.51
CA GLY A 494 33.24 17.53 21.84
C GLY A 494 34.17 16.52 21.17
N LEU A 495 33.71 15.29 20.92
CA LEU A 495 34.45 14.19 20.27
C LEU A 495 34.06 13.96 18.79
N ALA A 496 33.44 14.95 18.14
CA ALA A 496 33.04 14.88 16.73
C ALA A 496 34.10 15.40 15.80
#